data_6d29de77909ccc7eda7a652666f94a4b
#
_entry.id   6d29de77909ccc7eda7a652666f94a4b
#
_cell.length_a   1.000
_cell.length_b   1.000
_cell.length_c   1.000
_cell.angle_alpha   90.00
_cell.angle_beta   90.00
_cell.angle_gamma   90.00
#
_symmetry.space_group_name_H-M   'P 1'
#
loop_
_entity.id
_entity.type
_entity.pdbx_description
1 polymer ?
#
loop_
_entity_poly.entity_id
_entity_poly.type
_entity_poly.pdbx_seq_one_letter_code
_entity_poly.pdbx_strand_id
1 'polypeptide(L)'
;MTAVKILEDRGFQLKRKTANEYATRCPFCGGIDRLCVWPEENRYWCRQCEAKGDDIQLLRDLEGMSFKEAAEAVGRGDNGGRLQVKPTKKPKKPFVHPELGRPDAIYNYIDENGKPLFHVCRFNPKSEGEEKTFRQCKTDGIIWTVKDVQLVLYNLPELIKAQDVLYVEGEKDAEALKRLGFVATTNPMGAGKLPDQQEKHGILQPLKGKRVFIFPDNDEPGKKHAEQLATLVHGKAKEIRIVELPGVPEHGDVSDFIEKEGEEAKTKLIELTANTPAWTPPKNFFSAEDLLSITYEKRPPIIGAGIMPYGSHILISGETGVGKSLLRLELATHLVMGWDWLGFEISTSRKVAIFQYENSEPMEQTRLKRMCQGLGIQQLPKGKLVYVDRKNRLNLTLKKDREKLLNLVKECGSEVIVYDCLSNLHSSKENDNIQMRDVLDSLTEINAILGTSCIVIHHFGKPSEGQATVYRTRGASSIVDWAVTAMAFTVKPHEHKTIRQLEFIKVRDGAVPKPVLLERDENFLLNITDEDTLCPPGRVKEILEDLGGSVDTQRPLVDAIIRDVNCTGRSARRYLKRAIELKVIQEINQGQGKPKGYYVEK
;
A
#
# COMPACT_ATOMS: atom_id res chain seq x y z
N MET A 1 27.22 -43.24 -36.63
CA MET A 1 27.96 -42.28 -35.74
C MET A 1 27.01 -41.93 -34.61
N THR A 2 27.45 -41.77 -33.34
CA THR A 2 26.57 -41.43 -32.21
C THR A 2 26.62 -39.93 -31.90
N ALA A 3 25.60 -39.40 -31.23
CA ALA A 3 25.56 -37.99 -30.83
C ALA A 3 26.80 -37.56 -30.00
N VAL A 4 27.36 -38.48 -29.19
CA VAL A 4 28.62 -38.27 -28.46
C VAL A 4 29.77 -38.03 -29.43
N LYS A 5 29.95 -38.94 -30.40
CA LYS A 5 31.02 -38.86 -31.40
C LYS A 5 30.90 -37.61 -32.28
N ILE A 6 29.68 -37.23 -32.64
CA ILE A 6 29.40 -36.03 -33.42
C ILE A 6 29.89 -34.78 -32.69
N LEU A 7 29.67 -34.68 -31.39
CA LEU A 7 30.08 -33.55 -30.57
C LEU A 7 31.60 -33.55 -30.33
N GLU A 8 32.20 -34.71 -30.04
CA GLU A 8 33.67 -34.85 -29.85
C GLU A 8 34.43 -34.43 -31.09
N ASP A 9 34.03 -34.88 -32.27
CA ASP A 9 34.67 -34.55 -33.54
C ASP A 9 34.64 -33.05 -33.86
N ARG A 10 33.75 -32.29 -33.18
CA ARG A 10 33.61 -30.83 -33.27
C ARG A 10 34.22 -30.08 -32.08
N GLY A 11 35.02 -30.77 -31.27
CA GLY A 11 35.78 -30.17 -30.17
C GLY A 11 34.99 -29.93 -28.89
N PHE A 12 33.80 -30.50 -28.73
CA PHE A 12 33.06 -30.41 -27.49
C PHE A 12 33.58 -31.43 -26.48
N GLN A 13 33.99 -30.97 -25.31
CA GLN A 13 34.39 -31.85 -24.22
C GLN A 13 33.15 -32.36 -23.47
N LEU A 14 32.92 -33.67 -23.50
CA LEU A 14 31.84 -34.32 -22.81
C LEU A 14 32.30 -34.83 -21.44
N LYS A 15 31.57 -34.46 -20.40
CA LYS A 15 31.78 -34.97 -19.03
C LYS A 15 30.74 -36.05 -18.74
N ARG A 16 31.21 -37.23 -18.36
CA ARG A 16 30.31 -38.32 -17.97
C ARG A 16 29.65 -37.98 -16.63
N LYS A 17 28.32 -38.03 -16.56
CA LYS A 17 27.51 -37.79 -15.36
C LYS A 17 27.04 -39.10 -14.70
N THR A 18 26.61 -40.06 -15.51
CA THR A 18 26.21 -41.40 -15.08
C THR A 18 26.74 -42.44 -16.05
N ALA A 19 26.36 -43.71 -15.86
CA ALA A 19 26.73 -44.80 -16.78
C ALA A 19 26.34 -44.50 -18.23
N ASN A 20 25.17 -43.88 -18.46
CA ASN A 20 24.62 -43.64 -19.79
C ASN A 20 24.31 -42.13 -20.05
N GLU A 21 24.82 -41.21 -19.25
CA GLU A 21 24.57 -39.77 -19.45
C GLU A 21 25.88 -39.00 -19.51
N TYR A 22 25.99 -38.16 -20.53
CA TYR A 22 27.09 -37.19 -20.71
C TYR A 22 26.52 -35.78 -20.73
N ALA A 23 27.30 -34.81 -20.26
CA ALA A 23 26.93 -33.40 -20.34
C ALA A 23 28.09 -32.59 -20.96
N THR A 24 27.72 -31.59 -21.76
CA THR A 24 28.67 -30.70 -22.41
C THR A 24 28.08 -29.29 -22.57
N ARG A 25 28.91 -28.37 -23.01
CA ARG A 25 28.49 -27.05 -23.47
C ARG A 25 27.49 -27.19 -24.61
N CYS A 26 26.38 -26.48 -24.53
CA CYS A 26 25.36 -26.50 -25.59
C CYS A 26 25.86 -25.73 -26.83
N PRO A 27 25.89 -26.36 -28.02
CA PRO A 27 26.29 -25.71 -29.27
C PRO A 27 25.33 -24.63 -29.74
N PHE A 28 24.06 -24.63 -29.26
CA PHE A 28 23.01 -23.74 -29.73
C PHE A 28 22.84 -22.50 -28.87
N CYS A 29 23.00 -22.61 -27.54
CA CYS A 29 22.77 -21.49 -26.62
C CYS A 29 23.97 -21.16 -25.72
N GLY A 30 25.09 -21.87 -25.89
CA GLY A 30 26.28 -21.72 -25.03
C GLY A 30 26.02 -22.26 -23.60
N GLY A 31 26.93 -21.93 -22.68
CA GLY A 31 26.80 -22.31 -21.28
C GLY A 31 27.31 -23.69 -20.96
N ILE A 32 27.97 -23.82 -19.79
CA ILE A 32 28.67 -25.01 -19.33
C ILE A 32 27.66 -26.07 -18.90
N ASP A 33 27.85 -27.34 -19.29
CA ASP A 33 27.07 -28.52 -18.84
C ASP A 33 25.53 -28.46 -19.08
N ARG A 34 25.06 -27.75 -20.10
CA ARG A 34 23.61 -27.58 -20.38
C ARG A 34 23.04 -28.62 -21.32
N LEU A 35 23.84 -29.18 -22.22
CA LEU A 35 23.43 -30.23 -23.15
C LEU A 35 23.70 -31.61 -22.52
N CYS A 36 22.64 -32.36 -22.28
CA CYS A 36 22.72 -33.76 -21.86
C CYS A 36 22.59 -34.67 -23.08
N VAL A 37 23.40 -35.74 -23.13
CA VAL A 37 23.42 -36.74 -24.21
C VAL A 37 23.32 -38.12 -23.61
N TRP A 38 22.40 -38.94 -24.13
CA TRP A 38 22.20 -40.35 -23.75
C TRP A 38 22.48 -41.25 -24.97
N PRO A 39 23.70 -41.75 -25.09
CA PRO A 39 24.12 -42.53 -26.28
C PRO A 39 23.30 -43.77 -26.56
N GLU A 40 22.92 -44.51 -25.50
CA GLU A 40 22.15 -45.75 -25.64
C GLU A 40 20.71 -45.48 -26.10
N GLU A 41 20.15 -44.32 -25.75
CA GLU A 41 18.82 -43.87 -26.16
C GLU A 41 18.86 -43.12 -27.50
N ASN A 42 20.05 -42.89 -28.03
CA ASN A 42 20.28 -42.01 -29.18
C ASN A 42 19.55 -40.67 -29.09
N ARG A 43 19.76 -39.99 -27.98
CA ARG A 43 19.02 -38.76 -27.64
C ARG A 43 19.95 -37.69 -27.05
N TYR A 44 19.67 -36.43 -27.38
CA TYR A 44 20.21 -35.29 -26.66
C TYR A 44 19.08 -34.33 -26.27
N TRP A 45 19.38 -33.50 -25.23
CA TRP A 45 18.49 -32.44 -24.79
C TRP A 45 19.25 -31.35 -24.03
N CYS A 46 18.95 -30.08 -24.36
CA CYS A 46 19.50 -28.94 -23.65
C CYS A 46 18.48 -28.41 -22.62
N ARG A 47 18.92 -28.28 -21.37
CA ARG A 47 18.10 -27.80 -20.24
C ARG A 47 17.67 -26.33 -20.36
N GLN A 48 18.33 -25.54 -21.23
CA GLN A 48 18.09 -24.09 -21.36
C GLN A 48 17.32 -23.73 -22.64
N CYS A 49 17.80 -24.14 -23.80
CA CYS A 49 17.18 -23.80 -25.08
C CYS A 49 16.24 -24.90 -25.60
N GLU A 50 16.08 -25.98 -24.83
CA GLU A 50 15.22 -27.12 -25.14
C GLU A 50 15.52 -27.83 -26.48
N ALA A 51 16.65 -27.51 -27.12
CA ALA A 51 17.11 -28.24 -28.29
C ALA A 51 17.23 -29.73 -27.95
N LYS A 52 16.56 -30.59 -28.75
CA LYS A 52 16.47 -32.02 -28.50
C LYS A 52 16.29 -32.78 -29.80
N GLY A 53 16.78 -34.02 -29.81
CA GLY A 53 16.66 -34.89 -30.96
C GLY A 53 17.55 -36.11 -30.84
N ASP A 54 17.72 -36.80 -31.97
CA ASP A 54 18.67 -37.88 -32.17
C ASP A 54 19.96 -37.40 -32.87
N ASP A 55 20.83 -38.32 -33.20
CA ASP A 55 22.08 -38.03 -33.89
C ASP A 55 21.88 -37.42 -35.29
N ILE A 56 20.82 -37.80 -36.02
CA ILE A 56 20.47 -37.21 -37.33
C ILE A 56 20.03 -35.76 -37.12
N GLN A 57 19.15 -35.50 -36.13
CA GLN A 57 18.67 -34.17 -35.84
C GLN A 57 19.82 -33.25 -35.34
N LEU A 58 20.75 -33.82 -34.58
CA LEU A 58 21.91 -33.08 -34.11
C LEU A 58 22.78 -32.56 -35.26
N LEU A 59 23.06 -33.42 -36.28
CA LEU A 59 23.81 -32.98 -37.47
C LEU A 59 23.05 -31.93 -38.29
N ARG A 60 21.73 -32.12 -38.43
CA ARG A 60 20.90 -31.13 -39.14
C ARG A 60 20.93 -29.76 -38.45
N ASP A 61 20.84 -29.76 -37.12
CA ASP A 61 20.82 -28.53 -36.34
C ASP A 61 22.21 -27.86 -36.26
N LEU A 62 23.28 -28.63 -36.33
CA LEU A 62 24.65 -28.12 -36.28
C LEU A 62 25.16 -27.62 -37.63
N GLU A 63 24.83 -28.32 -38.72
CA GLU A 63 25.47 -28.12 -40.04
C GLU A 63 24.46 -27.73 -41.15
N GLY A 64 23.16 -27.63 -40.83
CA GLY A 64 22.14 -27.30 -41.82
C GLY A 64 21.90 -28.39 -42.86
N MET A 65 22.33 -29.63 -42.60
CA MET A 65 22.21 -30.75 -43.52
C MET A 65 20.75 -31.13 -43.77
N SER A 66 20.45 -31.63 -44.97
CA SER A 66 19.18 -32.27 -45.23
C SER A 66 19.09 -33.62 -44.44
N PHE A 67 17.89 -34.13 -44.25
CA PHE A 67 17.69 -35.41 -43.55
C PHE A 67 18.48 -36.56 -44.22
N LYS A 68 18.53 -36.57 -45.55
CA LYS A 68 19.22 -37.60 -46.30
C LYS A 68 20.73 -37.56 -46.09
N GLU A 69 21.32 -36.39 -46.20
CA GLU A 69 22.78 -36.16 -45.95
C GLU A 69 23.15 -36.49 -44.50
N ALA A 70 22.37 -36.06 -43.53
CA ALA A 70 22.63 -36.38 -42.12
C ALA A 70 22.45 -37.88 -41.81
N ALA A 71 21.47 -38.55 -42.42
CA ALA A 71 21.26 -40.00 -42.29
C ALA A 71 22.41 -40.81 -42.90
N GLU A 72 22.93 -40.41 -44.07
CA GLU A 72 24.11 -40.98 -44.69
C GLU A 72 25.36 -40.78 -43.83
N ALA A 73 25.55 -39.59 -43.28
CA ALA A 73 26.71 -39.25 -42.42
C ALA A 73 26.76 -40.08 -41.13
N VAL A 74 25.60 -40.44 -40.54
CA VAL A 74 25.53 -41.31 -39.35
C VAL A 74 25.58 -42.81 -39.70
N GLY A 75 25.65 -43.17 -41.01
CA GLY A 75 25.75 -44.55 -41.46
C GLY A 75 24.41 -45.26 -41.56
N ARG A 76 23.30 -44.55 -41.72
CA ARG A 76 21.92 -45.06 -41.88
C ARG A 76 21.36 -44.82 -43.28
N GLY A 77 22.23 -44.72 -44.30
CA GLY A 77 21.85 -44.68 -45.71
C GLY A 77 21.40 -46.02 -46.22
N ASP A 78 20.20 -46.05 -46.81
CA ASP A 78 19.54 -47.11 -47.59
C ASP A 78 19.78 -48.57 -47.19
N ASN A 79 19.12 -49.05 -46.15
CA ASN A 79 18.65 -50.45 -46.07
C ASN A 79 17.18 -50.45 -45.67
N GLY A 80 16.34 -50.92 -46.60
CA GLY A 80 14.88 -50.89 -46.55
C GLY A 80 14.20 -51.56 -45.35
N GLY A 81 14.34 -50.96 -44.21
CA GLY A 81 13.58 -51.22 -43.00
C GLY A 81 12.45 -50.22 -42.91
N ARG A 82 11.24 -50.68 -43.17
CA ARG A 82 10.00 -49.90 -43.00
C ARG A 82 9.93 -49.38 -41.56
N LEU A 83 10.49 -48.19 -41.30
CA LEU A 83 10.23 -47.48 -40.08
C LEU A 83 8.73 -47.17 -40.04
N GLN A 84 8.03 -47.69 -39.04
CA GLN A 84 6.68 -47.21 -38.71
C GLN A 84 6.81 -45.72 -38.37
N VAL A 85 6.52 -44.89 -39.35
CA VAL A 85 6.36 -43.47 -39.15
C VAL A 85 5.19 -43.30 -38.20
N LYS A 86 5.46 -42.96 -36.94
CA LYS A 86 4.41 -42.41 -36.06
C LYS A 86 3.77 -41.30 -36.86
N PRO A 87 2.42 -41.18 -36.88
CA PRO A 87 1.73 -40.25 -37.75
C PRO A 87 2.31 -38.86 -37.57
N THR A 88 2.87 -38.32 -38.63
CA THR A 88 3.28 -36.92 -38.74
C THR A 88 2.10 -36.07 -38.26
N LYS A 89 2.31 -35.25 -37.21
CA LYS A 89 1.33 -34.25 -36.82
C LYS A 89 0.87 -33.55 -38.10
N LYS A 90 -0.45 -33.59 -38.36
CA LYS A 90 -1.05 -32.86 -39.50
C LYS A 90 -0.44 -31.49 -39.60
N PRO A 91 -0.09 -30.98 -40.79
CA PRO A 91 0.50 -29.64 -40.89
C PRO A 91 -0.38 -28.66 -40.15
N LYS A 92 0.22 -27.91 -39.21
CA LYS A 92 -0.52 -26.94 -38.42
C LYS A 92 -1.11 -25.93 -39.38
N LYS A 93 -2.43 -25.74 -39.35
CA LYS A 93 -3.08 -24.70 -40.14
C LYS A 93 -2.64 -23.34 -39.60
N PRO A 94 -2.22 -22.39 -40.42
CA PRO A 94 -1.87 -21.03 -39.97
C PRO A 94 -3.06 -20.38 -39.27
N PHE A 95 -2.78 -19.59 -38.24
CA PHE A 95 -3.77 -18.91 -37.40
C PHE A 95 -4.79 -19.83 -36.72
N VAL A 96 -4.35 -21.03 -36.31
CA VAL A 96 -5.15 -21.90 -35.43
C VAL A 96 -4.36 -22.16 -34.16
N HIS A 97 -4.75 -21.48 -33.07
CA HIS A 97 -4.13 -21.71 -31.78
C HIS A 97 -4.48 -23.10 -31.25
N PRO A 98 -3.52 -23.84 -30.64
CA PRO A 98 -3.76 -25.22 -30.20
C PRO A 98 -4.93 -25.39 -29.25
N GLU A 99 -5.17 -24.42 -28.37
CA GLU A 99 -6.21 -24.49 -27.33
C GLU A 99 -7.42 -23.59 -27.67
N LEU A 100 -7.20 -22.42 -28.25
CA LEU A 100 -8.25 -21.42 -28.48
C LEU A 100 -8.93 -21.54 -29.86
N GLY A 101 -8.33 -22.28 -30.81
CA GLY A 101 -8.85 -22.42 -32.15
C GLY A 101 -8.50 -21.23 -33.07
N ARG A 102 -9.42 -20.79 -33.93
CA ARG A 102 -9.24 -19.64 -34.80
C ARG A 102 -9.49 -18.33 -34.07
N PRO A 103 -8.67 -17.29 -34.28
CA PRO A 103 -8.94 -15.96 -33.73
C PRO A 103 -10.12 -15.29 -34.43
N ASP A 104 -10.79 -14.40 -33.70
CA ASP A 104 -11.87 -13.56 -34.22
C ASP A 104 -11.32 -12.33 -34.96
N ALA A 105 -10.14 -11.83 -34.57
CA ALA A 105 -9.43 -10.78 -35.28
C ALA A 105 -7.92 -11.01 -35.27
N ILE A 106 -7.25 -10.56 -36.34
CA ILE A 106 -5.79 -10.65 -36.51
C ILE A 106 -5.28 -9.25 -36.83
N TYR A 107 -4.40 -8.72 -35.99
CA TYR A 107 -3.76 -7.44 -36.15
C TYR A 107 -2.31 -7.62 -36.59
N ASN A 108 -1.95 -6.99 -37.75
CA ASN A 108 -0.66 -7.16 -38.38
C ASN A 108 0.29 -6.08 -37.89
N TYR A 109 1.37 -6.47 -37.23
CA TYR A 109 2.48 -5.58 -36.90
C TYR A 109 3.53 -5.65 -38.01
N ILE A 110 3.84 -4.51 -38.60
CA ILE A 110 4.69 -4.38 -39.78
C ILE A 110 5.83 -3.39 -39.50
N ASP A 111 6.96 -3.56 -40.16
CA ASP A 111 8.07 -2.61 -40.09
C ASP A 111 7.79 -1.32 -40.86
N GLU A 112 8.74 -0.39 -40.89
CA GLU A 112 8.65 0.91 -41.59
C GLU A 112 8.45 0.77 -43.09
N ASN A 113 8.80 -0.35 -43.70
CA ASN A 113 8.67 -0.65 -45.12
C ASN A 113 7.40 -1.47 -45.44
N GLY A 114 6.58 -1.76 -44.43
CA GLY A 114 5.35 -2.54 -44.59
C GLY A 114 5.55 -4.06 -44.57
N LYS A 115 6.73 -4.56 -44.22
CA LYS A 115 6.99 -6.00 -44.11
C LYS A 115 6.45 -6.52 -42.78
N PRO A 116 5.66 -7.61 -42.78
CA PRO A 116 5.14 -8.23 -41.55
C PRO A 116 6.26 -8.68 -40.62
N LEU A 117 6.12 -8.34 -39.34
CA LEU A 117 7.00 -8.77 -38.24
C LEU A 117 6.36 -9.84 -37.38
N PHE A 118 5.12 -9.63 -36.96
CA PHE A 118 4.32 -10.56 -36.15
C PHE A 118 2.84 -10.17 -36.20
N HIS A 119 2.02 -11.00 -35.58
CA HIS A 119 0.58 -10.77 -35.46
C HIS A 119 0.14 -10.82 -34.01
N VAL A 120 -0.85 -10.01 -33.65
CA VAL A 120 -1.64 -10.12 -32.44
C VAL A 120 -3.00 -10.67 -32.81
N CYS A 121 -3.40 -11.76 -32.18
CA CYS A 121 -4.64 -12.47 -32.47
C CYS A 121 -5.59 -12.34 -31.28
N ARG A 122 -6.80 -11.84 -31.53
CA ARG A 122 -7.86 -11.69 -30.53
C ARG A 122 -8.79 -12.89 -30.58
N PHE A 123 -9.15 -13.41 -29.40
CA PHE A 123 -10.12 -14.47 -29.18
C PHE A 123 -11.21 -13.95 -28.25
N ASN A 124 -12.44 -13.91 -28.73
CA ASN A 124 -13.58 -13.52 -27.94
C ASN A 124 -14.03 -14.66 -27.02
N PRO A 125 -14.71 -14.36 -25.92
CA PRO A 125 -15.30 -15.37 -25.03
C PRO A 125 -16.26 -16.27 -25.79
N LYS A 126 -16.24 -17.56 -25.49
CA LYS A 126 -17.14 -18.56 -26.10
C LYS A 126 -18.25 -18.97 -25.14
N SER A 127 -18.14 -18.64 -23.87
CA SER A 127 -19.09 -18.93 -22.81
C SER A 127 -19.21 -17.75 -21.86
N GLU A 128 -20.34 -17.70 -21.16
CA GLU A 128 -20.62 -16.67 -20.14
C GLU A 128 -19.63 -16.81 -18.98
N GLY A 129 -18.96 -15.72 -18.59
CA GLY A 129 -17.93 -15.68 -17.56
C GLY A 129 -16.48 -15.83 -18.06
N GLU A 130 -16.25 -16.08 -19.35
CA GLU A 130 -14.91 -16.00 -19.93
C GLU A 130 -14.57 -14.57 -20.35
N GLU A 131 -13.27 -14.21 -20.29
CA GLU A 131 -12.78 -12.93 -20.77
C GLU A 131 -12.14 -13.03 -22.16
N LYS A 132 -12.13 -11.92 -22.91
CA LYS A 132 -11.39 -11.79 -24.17
C LYS A 132 -9.90 -12.09 -23.94
N THR A 133 -9.29 -12.86 -24.84
CA THR A 133 -7.89 -13.28 -24.73
C THR A 133 -7.10 -12.89 -25.97
N PHE A 134 -5.84 -12.49 -25.78
CA PHE A 134 -4.93 -12.14 -26.85
C PHE A 134 -3.73 -13.10 -26.89
N ARG A 135 -3.29 -13.48 -28.09
CA ARG A 135 -2.07 -14.28 -28.31
C ARG A 135 -1.29 -13.69 -29.47
N GLN A 136 0.03 -13.72 -29.34
CA GLN A 136 0.93 -13.26 -30.39
C GLN A 136 1.49 -14.47 -31.14
N CYS A 137 1.64 -14.33 -32.46
CA CYS A 137 2.29 -15.33 -33.28
C CYS A 137 3.23 -14.71 -34.32
N LYS A 138 4.20 -15.50 -34.78
CA LYS A 138 5.09 -15.12 -35.87
C LYS A 138 4.31 -15.01 -37.17
N THR A 139 4.94 -14.45 -38.19
CA THR A 139 4.36 -14.20 -39.51
C THR A 139 3.83 -15.45 -40.22
N ASP A 140 4.28 -16.64 -39.83
CA ASP A 140 3.79 -17.92 -40.33
C ASP A 140 2.39 -18.31 -39.79
N GLY A 141 1.91 -17.60 -38.74
CA GLY A 141 0.65 -17.93 -38.06
C GLY A 141 0.65 -19.28 -37.32
N ILE A 142 1.82 -19.91 -37.14
CA ILE A 142 1.98 -21.25 -36.58
C ILE A 142 2.71 -21.20 -35.21
N ILE A 143 3.73 -20.34 -35.11
CA ILE A 143 4.56 -20.20 -33.91
C ILE A 143 3.95 -19.12 -33.01
N TRP A 144 3.35 -19.51 -31.91
CA TRP A 144 2.63 -18.64 -30.96
C TRP A 144 3.57 -18.05 -29.88
N THR A 145 4.58 -17.30 -30.35
CA THR A 145 5.49 -16.50 -29.51
C THR A 145 6.19 -15.43 -30.38
N VAL A 146 6.53 -14.33 -29.78
CA VAL A 146 7.29 -13.22 -30.38
C VAL A 146 8.59 -12.93 -29.63
N LYS A 147 9.08 -13.89 -28.84
CA LYS A 147 10.24 -13.72 -27.94
C LYS A 147 11.50 -13.19 -28.65
N ASP A 148 11.69 -13.59 -29.91
CA ASP A 148 12.88 -13.23 -30.71
C ASP A 148 12.53 -12.23 -31.85
N VAL A 149 11.41 -11.50 -31.70
CA VAL A 149 10.94 -10.56 -32.71
C VAL A 149 11.10 -9.14 -32.21
N GLN A 150 11.58 -8.23 -33.06
CA GLN A 150 11.57 -6.80 -32.76
C GLN A 150 10.12 -6.33 -32.60
N LEU A 151 9.76 -5.83 -31.44
CA LEU A 151 8.44 -5.26 -31.20
C LEU A 151 8.42 -3.80 -31.71
N VAL A 152 7.31 -3.44 -32.31
CA VAL A 152 7.05 -2.10 -32.85
C VAL A 152 5.66 -1.62 -32.44
N LEU A 153 5.39 -0.33 -32.61
CA LEU A 153 4.02 0.19 -32.46
C LEU A 153 3.15 -0.22 -33.64
N TYR A 154 1.85 -0.34 -33.40
CA TYR A 154 0.86 -0.65 -34.42
C TYR A 154 0.78 0.46 -35.46
N ASN A 155 0.49 0.15 -36.73
CA ASN A 155 0.43 1.08 -37.85
C ASN A 155 1.73 1.91 -38.06
N LEU A 156 2.90 1.30 -37.85
CA LEU A 156 4.20 2.00 -37.88
C LEU A 156 4.47 2.84 -39.15
N PRO A 157 4.18 2.39 -40.39
CA PRO A 157 4.45 3.19 -41.58
C PRO A 157 3.68 4.52 -41.65
N GLU A 158 2.42 4.51 -41.21
CA GLU A 158 1.59 5.70 -41.13
C GLU A 158 2.05 6.59 -39.97
N LEU A 159 2.36 5.96 -38.84
CA LEU A 159 2.86 6.63 -37.66
C LEU A 159 4.12 7.45 -37.94
N ILE A 160 5.08 6.91 -38.69
CA ILE A 160 6.34 7.60 -39.02
C ILE A 160 6.08 8.89 -39.78
N LYS A 161 5.12 8.91 -40.71
CA LYS A 161 4.78 10.05 -41.59
C LYS A 161 3.95 11.12 -40.88
N ALA A 162 3.23 10.75 -39.82
CA ALA A 162 2.30 11.66 -39.15
C ALA A 162 3.03 12.67 -38.25
N GLN A 163 2.42 13.84 -38.08
CA GLN A 163 2.80 14.83 -37.05
C GLN A 163 1.96 14.65 -35.79
N ASP A 164 0.70 14.27 -35.96
CA ASP A 164 -0.30 14.07 -34.93
C ASP A 164 -0.62 12.58 -34.81
N VAL A 165 -0.55 12.04 -33.62
CA VAL A 165 -0.72 10.62 -33.35
C VAL A 165 -1.67 10.44 -32.19
N LEU A 166 -2.71 9.65 -32.41
CA LEU A 166 -3.62 9.21 -31.37
C LEU A 166 -3.14 7.87 -30.82
N TYR A 167 -2.94 7.81 -29.52
CA TYR A 167 -2.50 6.59 -28.85
C TYR A 167 -3.63 6.03 -28.00
N VAL A 168 -3.95 4.76 -28.18
CA VAL A 168 -5.03 4.01 -27.50
C VAL A 168 -4.51 2.72 -26.91
N GLU A 169 -5.28 2.04 -26.06
CA GLU A 169 -4.84 0.80 -25.40
C GLU A 169 -4.90 -0.43 -26.30
N GLY A 170 -5.85 -0.48 -27.25
CA GLY A 170 -6.11 -1.64 -28.07
C GLY A 170 -6.05 -1.41 -29.58
N GLU A 171 -5.74 -2.48 -30.33
CA GLU A 171 -5.70 -2.44 -31.79
C GLU A 171 -7.09 -2.20 -32.39
N LYS A 172 -8.18 -2.67 -31.73
CA LYS A 172 -9.57 -2.41 -32.12
C LYS A 172 -9.83 -0.91 -32.20
N ASP A 173 -9.38 -0.20 -31.18
CA ASP A 173 -9.59 1.24 -31.03
C ASP A 173 -8.74 2.04 -32.02
N ALA A 174 -7.49 1.61 -32.22
CA ALA A 174 -6.66 2.18 -33.28
C ALA A 174 -7.29 2.02 -34.65
N GLU A 175 -7.90 0.88 -34.97
CA GLU A 175 -8.61 0.67 -36.25
C GLU A 175 -9.92 1.48 -36.32
N ALA A 176 -10.63 1.71 -35.23
CA ALA A 176 -11.82 2.55 -35.19
C ALA A 176 -11.47 4.01 -35.51
N LEU A 177 -10.40 4.54 -34.89
CA LEU A 177 -9.90 5.88 -35.20
C LEU A 177 -9.36 6.02 -36.63
N LYS A 178 -8.69 4.99 -37.14
CA LYS A 178 -8.19 4.96 -38.53
C LYS A 178 -9.33 5.06 -39.55
N ARG A 179 -10.49 4.43 -39.31
CA ARG A 179 -11.68 4.57 -40.15
C ARG A 179 -12.21 5.99 -40.19
N LEU A 180 -12.03 6.77 -39.13
CA LEU A 180 -12.35 8.20 -39.11
C LEU A 180 -11.28 9.08 -39.76
N GLY A 181 -10.15 8.48 -40.21
CA GLY A 181 -9.06 9.18 -40.89
C GLY A 181 -7.99 9.75 -39.96
N PHE A 182 -7.93 9.28 -38.71
CA PHE A 182 -6.82 9.61 -37.79
C PHE A 182 -5.66 8.62 -37.95
N VAL A 183 -4.46 9.08 -37.63
CA VAL A 183 -3.32 8.17 -37.45
C VAL A 183 -3.30 7.72 -35.99
N ALA A 184 -3.62 6.45 -35.76
CA ALA A 184 -3.74 5.88 -34.43
C ALA A 184 -2.82 4.68 -34.26
N THR A 185 -2.34 4.51 -33.04
CA THR A 185 -1.40 3.45 -32.67
C THR A 185 -1.66 2.91 -31.26
N THR A 186 -1.07 1.75 -30.99
CA THR A 186 -0.99 1.12 -29.67
C THR A 186 0.29 0.27 -29.58
N ASN A 187 0.66 -0.14 -28.38
CA ASN A 187 1.72 -1.14 -28.18
C ASN A 187 1.16 -2.56 -28.12
N PRO A 188 1.90 -3.59 -28.55
CA PRO A 188 1.46 -4.98 -28.42
C PRO A 188 1.43 -5.40 -26.94
N MET A 189 0.57 -6.34 -26.59
CA MET A 189 0.45 -6.96 -25.26
C MET A 189 -0.12 -6.07 -24.14
N GLY A 190 -0.73 -4.93 -24.47
CA GLY A 190 -1.47 -4.06 -23.54
C GLY A 190 -0.62 -3.26 -22.56
N ALA A 191 -1.30 -2.62 -21.61
CA ALA A 191 -0.80 -1.57 -20.74
C ALA A 191 0.44 -1.95 -19.90
N GLY A 192 0.42 -3.08 -19.23
CA GLY A 192 1.46 -3.44 -18.23
C GLY A 192 2.84 -3.79 -18.80
N LYS A 193 3.04 -3.81 -20.14
CA LYS A 193 4.29 -4.23 -20.78
C LYS A 193 5.10 -3.11 -21.43
N LEU A 194 4.54 -1.92 -21.47
CA LEU A 194 5.16 -0.80 -22.18
C LEU A 194 6.56 -0.40 -21.70
N PRO A 195 6.86 -0.32 -20.38
CA PRO A 195 8.20 0.01 -19.93
C PRO A 195 9.27 -1.00 -20.40
N ASP A 196 8.99 -2.30 -20.25
CA ASP A 196 9.88 -3.37 -20.69
C ASP A 196 10.11 -3.35 -22.21
N GLN A 197 9.05 -3.06 -22.98
CA GLN A 197 9.10 -2.96 -24.43
C GLN A 197 9.92 -1.74 -24.88
N GLN A 198 9.80 -0.62 -24.16
CA GLN A 198 10.60 0.57 -24.43
C GLN A 198 12.07 0.32 -24.12
N GLU A 199 12.38 -0.33 -22.98
CA GLU A 199 13.76 -0.65 -22.58
C GLU A 199 14.43 -1.61 -23.58
N LYS A 200 13.74 -2.69 -23.97
CA LYS A 200 14.31 -3.76 -24.82
C LYS A 200 14.30 -3.46 -26.30
N HIS A 201 13.29 -2.74 -26.78
CA HIS A 201 13.01 -2.58 -28.21
C HIS A 201 12.99 -1.13 -28.68
N GLY A 202 13.01 -0.14 -27.77
CA GLY A 202 12.90 1.28 -28.13
C GLY A 202 11.58 1.62 -28.83
N ILE A 203 10.51 0.90 -28.47
CA ILE A 203 9.23 0.88 -29.20
C ILE A 203 8.59 2.28 -29.39
N LEU A 204 8.87 3.22 -28.48
CA LEU A 204 8.33 4.59 -28.51
C LEU A 204 9.15 5.59 -29.34
N GLN A 205 10.28 5.15 -29.93
CA GLN A 205 11.12 6.02 -30.76
C GLN A 205 10.34 6.71 -31.92
N PRO A 206 9.37 6.06 -32.58
CA PRO A 206 8.57 6.70 -33.64
C PRO A 206 7.71 7.89 -33.19
N LEU A 207 7.50 8.07 -31.88
CA LEU A 207 6.74 9.21 -31.31
C LEU A 207 7.60 10.47 -31.12
N LYS A 208 8.90 10.38 -31.32
CA LYS A 208 9.82 11.52 -31.16
C LYS A 208 9.44 12.66 -32.09
N GLY A 209 9.34 13.89 -31.56
CA GLY A 209 9.03 15.11 -32.27
C GLY A 209 7.57 15.26 -32.74
N LYS A 210 6.68 14.35 -32.33
CA LYS A 210 5.26 14.35 -32.69
C LYS A 210 4.38 14.92 -31.60
N ARG A 211 3.17 15.37 -31.93
CA ARG A 211 2.09 15.62 -30.98
C ARG A 211 1.39 14.29 -30.70
N VAL A 212 1.35 13.89 -29.45
CA VAL A 212 0.79 12.61 -29.01
C VAL A 212 -0.46 12.86 -28.16
N PHE A 213 -1.59 12.40 -28.65
CA PHE A 213 -2.88 12.46 -27.96
C PHE A 213 -3.21 11.08 -27.42
N ILE A 214 -3.22 10.92 -26.11
CA ILE A 214 -3.41 9.64 -25.42
C ILE A 214 -4.86 9.56 -24.95
N PHE A 215 -5.56 8.51 -25.37
CA PHE A 215 -6.94 8.22 -24.98
C PHE A 215 -6.94 6.99 -24.08
N PRO A 216 -6.98 7.17 -22.75
CA PRO A 216 -7.08 6.05 -21.82
C PRO A 216 -8.47 5.41 -21.86
N ASP A 217 -8.54 4.10 -21.61
CA ASP A 217 -9.79 3.46 -21.22
C ASP A 217 -10.28 4.08 -19.91
N ASN A 218 -11.59 4.16 -19.71
CA ASN A 218 -12.19 4.82 -18.55
C ASN A 218 -12.14 3.93 -17.30
N ASP A 219 -10.94 3.51 -16.90
CA ASP A 219 -10.66 2.77 -15.68
C ASP A 219 -9.29 3.15 -15.07
N GLU A 220 -9.01 2.69 -13.85
CA GLU A 220 -7.76 3.00 -13.16
C GLU A 220 -6.51 2.43 -13.87
N PRO A 221 -6.52 1.18 -14.41
CA PRO A 221 -5.42 0.67 -15.22
C PRO A 221 -5.13 1.53 -16.45
N GLY A 222 -6.16 1.95 -17.19
CA GLY A 222 -6.05 2.78 -18.38
C GLY A 222 -5.45 4.16 -18.09
N LYS A 223 -5.94 4.84 -17.06
CA LYS A 223 -5.38 6.12 -16.59
C LYS A 223 -3.91 5.99 -16.22
N LYS A 224 -3.56 4.93 -15.48
CA LYS A 224 -2.17 4.66 -15.10
C LYS A 224 -1.28 4.37 -16.31
N HIS A 225 -1.79 3.67 -17.31
CA HIS A 225 -1.07 3.41 -18.55
C HIS A 225 -0.80 4.70 -19.33
N ALA A 226 -1.80 5.58 -19.43
CA ALA A 226 -1.66 6.88 -20.08
C ALA A 226 -0.58 7.75 -19.42
N GLU A 227 -0.56 7.81 -18.08
CA GLU A 227 0.47 8.52 -17.32
C GLU A 227 1.86 7.93 -17.51
N GLN A 228 1.99 6.59 -17.55
CA GLN A 228 3.25 5.91 -17.83
C GLN A 228 3.76 6.23 -19.23
N LEU A 229 2.90 6.16 -20.24
CA LEU A 229 3.25 6.52 -21.62
C LEU A 229 3.68 7.98 -21.71
N ALA A 230 2.89 8.90 -21.16
CA ALA A 230 3.21 10.32 -21.14
C ALA A 230 4.59 10.59 -20.53
N THR A 231 4.89 9.95 -19.40
CA THR A 231 6.20 10.03 -18.73
C THR A 231 7.34 9.50 -19.61
N LEU A 232 7.16 8.36 -20.29
CA LEU A 232 8.20 7.73 -21.12
C LEU A 232 8.51 8.52 -22.40
N VAL A 233 7.54 9.26 -22.94
CA VAL A 233 7.70 10.09 -24.16
C VAL A 233 7.95 11.56 -23.85
N HIS A 234 7.86 11.99 -22.58
CA HIS A 234 8.16 13.35 -22.16
C HIS A 234 9.60 13.76 -22.52
N GLY A 235 9.75 14.98 -23.03
CA GLY A 235 11.04 15.49 -23.51
C GLY A 235 11.50 14.88 -24.86
N LYS A 236 10.76 13.90 -25.41
CA LYS A 236 11.00 13.30 -26.73
C LYS A 236 9.90 13.69 -27.71
N ALA A 237 8.65 13.58 -27.33
CA ALA A 237 7.50 14.09 -28.08
C ALA A 237 7.53 15.63 -28.09
N LYS A 238 6.96 16.23 -29.14
CA LYS A 238 6.81 17.69 -29.23
C LYS A 238 5.77 18.20 -28.25
N GLU A 239 4.68 17.46 -28.09
CA GLU A 239 3.57 17.79 -27.21
C GLU A 239 2.85 16.50 -26.83
N ILE A 240 2.30 16.45 -25.63
CA ILE A 240 1.55 15.30 -25.10
C ILE A 240 0.24 15.84 -24.52
N ARG A 241 -0.87 15.18 -24.79
CA ARG A 241 -2.17 15.47 -24.16
C ARG A 241 -2.83 14.15 -23.78
N ILE A 242 -3.30 14.04 -22.54
CA ILE A 242 -4.14 12.91 -22.08
C ILE A 242 -5.59 13.38 -22.22
N VAL A 243 -6.33 12.78 -23.14
CA VAL A 243 -7.66 13.22 -23.54
C VAL A 243 -8.70 12.31 -22.92
N GLU A 244 -9.47 12.83 -21.98
CA GLU A 244 -10.60 12.11 -21.40
C GLU A 244 -11.82 12.18 -22.32
N LEU A 245 -12.54 11.06 -22.44
CA LEU A 245 -13.73 10.95 -23.29
C LEU A 245 -15.00 11.13 -22.45
N PRO A 246 -15.75 12.24 -22.63
CA PRO A 246 -16.93 12.51 -21.82
C PRO A 246 -18.07 11.53 -22.10
N GLY A 247 -18.67 11.02 -21.02
CA GLY A 247 -19.87 10.16 -21.08
C GLY A 247 -19.62 8.75 -21.62
N VAL A 248 -18.38 8.28 -21.59
CA VAL A 248 -18.01 6.89 -21.79
C VAL A 248 -18.24 6.15 -20.46
N PRO A 249 -18.89 4.97 -20.45
CA PRO A 249 -19.12 4.20 -19.22
C PRO A 249 -17.82 3.77 -18.55
N GLU A 250 -17.92 3.31 -17.30
CA GLU A 250 -16.80 2.66 -16.62
C GLU A 250 -16.31 1.46 -17.46
N HIS A 251 -14.99 1.29 -17.62
CA HIS A 251 -14.33 0.34 -18.51
C HIS A 251 -14.59 0.53 -20.03
N GLY A 252 -15.21 1.65 -20.43
CA GLY A 252 -15.42 1.97 -21.84
C GLY A 252 -14.18 2.55 -22.50
N ASP A 253 -14.12 2.41 -23.82
CA ASP A 253 -13.01 2.77 -24.68
C ASP A 253 -13.39 3.83 -25.75
N VAL A 254 -12.45 4.20 -26.60
CA VAL A 254 -12.71 5.16 -27.69
C VAL A 254 -13.69 4.61 -28.73
N SER A 255 -13.79 3.30 -28.89
CA SER A 255 -14.78 2.70 -29.80
C SER A 255 -16.20 2.91 -29.28
N ASP A 256 -16.41 2.83 -27.97
CA ASP A 256 -17.71 3.12 -27.32
C ASP A 256 -18.08 4.59 -27.50
N PHE A 257 -17.10 5.50 -27.39
CA PHE A 257 -17.32 6.91 -27.70
C PHE A 257 -17.74 7.13 -29.15
N ILE A 258 -17.03 6.49 -30.10
CA ILE A 258 -17.34 6.58 -31.53
C ILE A 258 -18.75 6.03 -31.83
N GLU A 259 -19.11 4.90 -31.24
CA GLU A 259 -20.43 4.29 -31.41
C GLU A 259 -21.55 5.21 -30.89
N LYS A 260 -21.34 5.80 -29.71
CA LYS A 260 -22.26 6.74 -29.08
C LYS A 260 -22.46 8.02 -29.89
N GLU A 261 -21.39 8.63 -30.36
CA GLU A 261 -21.42 9.93 -31.02
C GLU A 261 -21.72 9.83 -32.54
N GLY A 262 -21.59 8.65 -33.12
CA GLY A 262 -21.92 8.39 -34.52
C GLY A 262 -21.17 9.30 -35.49
N GLU A 263 -21.91 9.99 -36.38
CA GLU A 263 -21.33 10.87 -37.41
C GLU A 263 -20.57 12.09 -36.82
N GLU A 264 -20.91 12.53 -35.62
CA GLU A 264 -20.26 13.65 -34.95
C GLU A 264 -18.94 13.27 -34.25
N ALA A 265 -18.64 11.98 -34.09
CA ALA A 265 -17.51 11.48 -33.34
C ALA A 265 -16.17 12.11 -33.79
N LYS A 266 -15.96 12.22 -35.09
CA LYS A 266 -14.73 12.83 -35.64
C LYS A 266 -14.58 14.30 -35.23
N THR A 267 -15.63 15.10 -35.35
CA THR A 267 -15.61 16.52 -34.97
C THR A 267 -15.36 16.70 -33.50
N LYS A 268 -16.06 15.93 -32.64
CA LYS A 268 -15.90 15.96 -31.18
C LYS A 268 -14.50 15.52 -30.76
N LEU A 269 -13.91 14.50 -31.37
CA LEU A 269 -12.52 14.10 -31.09
C LEU A 269 -11.52 15.20 -31.42
N ILE A 270 -11.71 15.92 -32.56
CA ILE A 270 -10.87 17.07 -32.90
C ILE A 270 -11.01 18.19 -31.88
N GLU A 271 -12.22 18.51 -31.46
CA GLU A 271 -12.47 19.53 -30.42
C GLU A 271 -11.87 19.13 -29.07
N LEU A 272 -12.04 17.89 -28.64
CA LEU A 272 -11.46 17.38 -27.41
C LEU A 272 -9.93 17.46 -27.45
N THR A 273 -9.31 17.01 -28.54
CA THR A 273 -7.84 17.09 -28.68
C THR A 273 -7.33 18.53 -28.69
N ALA A 274 -8.09 19.47 -29.27
CA ALA A 274 -7.73 20.88 -29.31
C ALA A 274 -7.86 21.56 -27.93
N ASN A 275 -8.90 21.22 -27.16
CA ASN A 275 -9.22 21.86 -25.89
C ASN A 275 -8.52 21.22 -24.69
N THR A 276 -8.03 19.99 -24.79
CA THR A 276 -7.28 19.35 -23.71
C THR A 276 -5.94 20.06 -23.50
N PRO A 277 -5.58 20.49 -22.28
CA PRO A 277 -4.29 21.13 -22.03
C PRO A 277 -3.13 20.17 -22.28
N ALA A 278 -1.96 20.74 -22.60
CA ALA A 278 -0.74 19.95 -22.73
C ALA A 278 -0.38 19.30 -21.39
N TRP A 279 -0.08 18.02 -21.43
CA TRP A 279 0.35 17.26 -20.27
C TRP A 279 1.77 17.67 -19.86
N THR A 280 1.95 17.87 -18.58
CA THR A 280 3.26 18.06 -17.97
C THR A 280 3.46 17.02 -16.86
N PRO A 281 4.68 16.52 -16.69
CA PRO A 281 4.91 15.54 -15.63
C PRO A 281 4.51 16.12 -14.27
N PRO A 282 3.96 15.30 -13.36
CA PRO A 282 3.69 15.75 -12.00
C PRO A 282 4.99 16.32 -11.42
N LYS A 283 4.92 17.54 -10.89
CA LYS A 283 6.07 18.20 -10.30
C LYS A 283 6.51 17.42 -9.06
N ASN A 284 7.72 16.89 -9.08
CA ASN A 284 8.32 16.24 -7.90
C ASN A 284 8.76 17.26 -6.84
N PHE A 285 8.69 18.57 -7.15
CA PHE A 285 9.02 19.67 -6.26
C PHE A 285 8.17 20.90 -6.63
N PHE A 286 7.94 21.72 -5.66
CA PHE A 286 7.26 23.02 -5.79
C PHE A 286 8.24 24.12 -5.45
N SER A 287 8.23 25.23 -6.19
CA SER A 287 8.87 26.45 -5.72
C SER A 287 8.07 27.02 -4.54
N ALA A 288 8.65 27.93 -3.79
CA ALA A 288 7.93 28.63 -2.73
C ALA A 288 6.72 29.41 -3.29
N GLU A 289 6.86 29.99 -4.46
CA GLU A 289 5.81 30.71 -5.18
C GLU A 289 4.69 29.76 -5.63
N ASP A 290 5.04 28.57 -6.18
CA ASP A 290 4.06 27.53 -6.53
C ASP A 290 3.26 27.14 -5.27
N LEU A 291 3.94 26.85 -4.16
CA LEU A 291 3.31 26.44 -2.90
C LEU A 291 2.36 27.52 -2.35
N LEU A 292 2.75 28.78 -2.41
CA LEU A 292 1.93 29.91 -1.96
C LEU A 292 0.73 30.17 -2.87
N SER A 293 0.79 29.78 -4.15
CA SER A 293 -0.30 29.93 -5.12
C SER A 293 -1.36 28.83 -5.02
N ILE A 294 -1.03 27.68 -4.42
CA ILE A 294 -1.97 26.55 -4.26
C ILE A 294 -3.02 26.90 -3.23
N THR A 295 -4.28 26.90 -3.63
CA THR A 295 -5.41 27.02 -2.72
C THR A 295 -5.82 25.65 -2.22
N TYR A 296 -5.48 25.33 -0.99
CA TYR A 296 -5.96 24.10 -0.36
C TYR A 296 -7.36 24.30 0.19
N GLU A 297 -8.20 23.29 0.05
CA GLU A 297 -9.48 23.22 0.75
C GLU A 297 -9.23 23.30 2.27
N LYS A 298 -9.77 24.32 2.93
CA LYS A 298 -9.66 24.45 4.39
C LYS A 298 -10.53 23.39 5.05
N ARG A 299 -9.93 22.29 5.46
CA ARG A 299 -10.61 21.27 6.25
C ARG A 299 -10.37 21.57 7.74
N PRO A 300 -11.44 21.59 8.55
CA PRO A 300 -11.27 21.78 9.99
C PRO A 300 -10.46 20.64 10.59
N PRO A 301 -9.67 20.90 11.65
CA PRO A 301 -8.91 19.84 12.32
C PRO A 301 -9.86 18.75 12.83
N ILE A 302 -9.34 17.54 12.92
CA ILE A 302 -10.09 16.40 13.51
C ILE A 302 -10.30 16.64 15.01
N ILE A 303 -9.23 17.07 15.71
CA ILE A 303 -9.27 17.53 17.11
C ILE A 303 -8.52 18.86 17.16
N GLY A 304 -9.15 19.87 17.74
CA GLY A 304 -8.65 21.24 17.84
C GLY A 304 -7.35 21.38 18.64
N ALA A 305 -6.93 22.63 18.86
CA ALA A 305 -5.69 23.00 19.58
C ALA A 305 -4.40 22.38 19.02
N GLY A 306 -4.37 21.99 17.73
CA GLY A 306 -3.23 21.34 17.09
C GLY A 306 -3.04 19.87 17.46
N ILE A 307 -3.99 19.26 18.18
CA ILE A 307 -3.89 17.87 18.64
C ILE A 307 -3.96 16.91 17.45
N MET A 308 -4.93 17.10 16.56
CA MET A 308 -5.08 16.24 15.38
C MET A 308 -5.49 17.06 14.15
N PRO A 309 -4.55 17.69 13.46
CA PRO A 309 -4.80 18.27 12.15
C PRO A 309 -5.33 17.22 11.17
N TYR A 310 -6.04 17.65 10.12
CA TYR A 310 -6.49 16.75 9.07
C TYR A 310 -5.29 16.11 8.34
N GLY A 311 -5.37 14.81 8.04
CA GLY A 311 -4.29 14.07 7.40
C GLY A 311 -3.14 13.68 8.33
N SER A 312 -3.28 13.88 9.65
CA SER A 312 -2.22 13.60 10.63
C SER A 312 -2.36 12.23 11.29
N HIS A 313 -1.30 11.88 12.06
CA HIS A 313 -1.27 10.64 12.84
C HIS A 313 -1.00 10.97 14.31
N ILE A 314 -1.79 10.38 15.21
CA ILE A 314 -1.55 10.46 16.64
C ILE A 314 -1.19 9.09 17.23
N LEU A 315 -0.32 9.11 18.21
CA LEU A 315 0.12 7.96 18.98
C LEU A 315 -0.41 8.05 20.41
N ILE A 316 -1.04 7.00 20.88
CA ILE A 316 -1.42 6.84 22.29
C ILE A 316 -0.70 5.61 22.86
N SER A 317 0.28 5.85 23.69
CA SER A 317 1.08 4.80 24.32
C SER A 317 0.74 4.63 25.79
N GLY A 318 0.92 3.44 26.35
CA GLY A 318 0.70 3.21 27.77
C GLY A 318 0.90 1.78 28.23
N GLU A 319 0.86 1.57 29.54
CA GLU A 319 1.05 0.25 30.16
C GLU A 319 -0.09 -0.71 29.80
N THR A 320 0.20 -2.01 29.86
CA THR A 320 -0.85 -3.03 29.72
C THR A 320 -1.86 -2.90 30.86
N GLY A 321 -3.15 -2.94 30.53
CA GLY A 321 -4.22 -2.85 31.53
C GLY A 321 -4.56 -1.43 32.03
N VAL A 322 -3.86 -0.37 31.58
CA VAL A 322 -4.16 1.02 32.00
C VAL A 322 -5.52 1.53 31.50
N GLY A 323 -6.09 0.91 30.47
CA GLY A 323 -7.38 1.30 29.89
C GLY A 323 -7.30 1.98 28.51
N LYS A 324 -6.19 1.81 27.77
CA LYS A 324 -6.02 2.40 26.41
C LYS A 324 -7.17 2.09 25.47
N SER A 325 -7.67 0.84 25.46
CA SER A 325 -8.78 0.45 24.59
C SER A 325 -10.10 1.12 24.98
N LEU A 326 -10.28 1.52 26.25
CA LEU A 326 -11.43 2.32 26.69
C LEU A 326 -11.26 3.77 26.23
N LEU A 327 -10.09 4.37 26.44
CA LEU A 327 -9.76 5.71 25.98
C LEU A 327 -9.94 5.84 24.45
N ARG A 328 -9.47 4.84 23.69
CA ARG A 328 -9.63 4.76 22.25
C ARG A 328 -11.11 4.70 21.84
N LEU A 329 -11.91 3.88 22.55
CA LEU A 329 -13.33 3.71 22.26
C LEU A 329 -14.12 4.98 22.54
N GLU A 330 -13.81 5.64 23.66
CA GLU A 330 -14.41 6.92 24.03
C GLU A 330 -14.07 8.01 23.00
N LEU A 331 -12.78 8.15 22.64
CA LEU A 331 -12.35 9.09 21.60
C LEU A 331 -13.07 8.81 20.25
N ALA A 332 -13.14 7.53 19.83
CA ALA A 332 -13.84 7.16 18.60
C ALA A 332 -15.33 7.52 18.66
N THR A 333 -15.96 7.35 19.83
CA THR A 333 -17.37 7.73 20.04
C THR A 333 -17.56 9.24 19.94
N HIS A 334 -16.69 10.03 20.57
CA HIS A 334 -16.73 11.50 20.49
C HIS A 334 -16.52 12.00 19.06
N LEU A 335 -15.57 11.41 18.31
CA LEU A 335 -15.35 11.72 16.89
C LEU A 335 -16.59 11.44 16.03
N VAL A 336 -17.26 10.32 16.28
CA VAL A 336 -18.47 9.95 15.55
C VAL A 336 -19.65 10.87 15.88
N MET A 337 -19.75 11.31 17.12
CA MET A 337 -20.81 12.22 17.57
C MET A 337 -20.52 13.70 17.23
N GLY A 338 -19.24 14.05 16.96
CA GLY A 338 -18.82 15.44 16.81
C GLY A 338 -18.86 16.20 18.13
N TRP A 339 -18.55 15.52 19.24
CA TRP A 339 -18.53 16.08 20.59
C TRP A 339 -17.12 16.34 21.05
N ASP A 340 -16.92 17.41 21.79
CA ASP A 340 -15.62 17.73 22.39
C ASP A 340 -15.09 16.56 23.21
N TRP A 341 -13.80 16.27 23.11
CA TRP A 341 -13.15 15.22 23.85
C TRP A 341 -12.13 15.79 24.82
N LEU A 342 -12.32 15.54 26.12
CA LEU A 342 -11.44 16.02 27.20
C LEU A 342 -11.16 17.54 27.14
N GLY A 343 -12.13 18.33 26.70
CA GLY A 343 -12.02 19.78 26.52
C GLY A 343 -11.37 20.22 25.20
N PHE A 344 -11.03 19.30 24.32
CA PHE A 344 -10.55 19.61 22.97
C PHE A 344 -11.71 19.58 21.97
N GLU A 345 -11.85 20.64 21.19
CA GLU A 345 -12.92 20.80 20.22
C GLU A 345 -12.87 19.73 19.12
N ILE A 346 -14.03 19.12 18.82
CA ILE A 346 -14.28 18.29 17.65
C ILE A 346 -15.46 18.92 16.90
N SER A 347 -15.16 19.78 15.94
CA SER A 347 -16.15 20.65 15.28
C SER A 347 -17.16 19.91 14.39
N THR A 348 -16.87 18.68 13.96
CA THR A 348 -17.72 17.92 13.03
C THR A 348 -17.68 16.42 13.30
N SER A 349 -18.83 15.75 13.11
CA SER A 349 -18.94 14.29 13.17
C SER A 349 -18.12 13.63 12.08
N ARG A 350 -17.25 12.67 12.45
CA ARG A 350 -16.37 11.94 11.55
C ARG A 350 -16.79 10.49 11.40
N LYS A 351 -16.47 9.88 10.26
CA LYS A 351 -16.59 8.44 10.08
C LYS A 351 -15.29 7.77 10.52
N VAL A 352 -15.40 6.85 11.47
CA VAL A 352 -14.27 6.20 12.14
C VAL A 352 -14.28 4.71 11.87
N ALA A 353 -13.16 4.14 11.41
CA ALA A 353 -12.94 2.70 11.32
C ALA A 353 -11.98 2.22 12.40
N ILE A 354 -12.31 1.12 13.08
CA ILE A 354 -11.50 0.52 14.12
C ILE A 354 -10.95 -0.83 13.65
N PHE A 355 -9.64 -0.92 13.56
CA PHE A 355 -8.87 -2.15 13.38
C PHE A 355 -8.39 -2.61 14.75
N GLN A 356 -9.03 -3.62 15.33
CA GLN A 356 -8.63 -4.19 16.61
C GLN A 356 -8.61 -5.72 16.55
N TYR A 357 -7.62 -6.33 17.21
CA TYR A 357 -7.40 -7.77 17.16
C TYR A 357 -7.31 -8.43 18.53
N GLU A 358 -7.29 -7.66 19.64
CA GLU A 358 -7.10 -8.17 20.99
C GLU A 358 -8.40 -8.61 21.65
N ASN A 359 -9.43 -7.76 21.60
CA ASN A 359 -10.69 -8.01 22.29
C ASN A 359 -11.65 -8.83 21.43
N SER A 360 -12.46 -9.68 22.07
CA SER A 360 -13.57 -10.36 21.38
C SER A 360 -14.69 -9.37 21.04
N GLU A 361 -15.46 -9.66 19.99
CA GLU A 361 -16.61 -8.84 19.58
C GLU A 361 -17.65 -8.66 20.71
N PRO A 362 -18.02 -9.70 21.50
CA PRO A 362 -18.93 -9.51 22.63
C PRO A 362 -18.38 -8.56 23.70
N MET A 363 -17.06 -8.57 23.91
CA MET A 363 -16.41 -7.66 24.86
C MET A 363 -16.48 -6.21 24.37
N GLU A 364 -16.13 -5.97 23.10
CA GLU A 364 -16.23 -4.63 22.48
C GLU A 364 -17.70 -4.14 22.49
N GLN A 365 -18.64 -5.00 22.15
CA GLN A 365 -20.06 -4.67 22.19
C GLN A 365 -20.51 -4.26 23.60
N THR A 366 -20.10 -5.01 24.62
CA THR A 366 -20.45 -4.72 26.02
C THR A 366 -19.89 -3.37 26.46
N ARG A 367 -18.63 -3.08 26.13
CA ARG A 367 -17.97 -1.81 26.44
C ARG A 367 -18.68 -0.64 25.74
N LEU A 368 -18.96 -0.79 24.44
CA LEU A 368 -19.63 0.24 23.66
C LEU A 368 -21.05 0.52 24.19
N LYS A 369 -21.82 -0.51 24.52
CA LYS A 369 -23.16 -0.35 25.12
C LYS A 369 -23.12 0.43 26.43
N ARG A 370 -22.22 0.08 27.36
CA ARG A 370 -22.07 0.80 28.62
C ARG A 370 -21.63 2.25 28.41
N MET A 371 -20.68 2.46 27.53
CA MET A 371 -20.21 3.80 27.20
C MET A 371 -21.33 4.67 26.59
N CYS A 372 -22.09 4.14 25.65
CA CYS A 372 -23.26 4.84 25.10
C CYS A 372 -24.29 5.16 26.19
N GLN A 373 -24.53 4.22 27.11
CA GLN A 373 -25.43 4.45 28.25
C GLN A 373 -24.93 5.58 29.15
N GLY A 374 -23.65 5.58 29.53
CA GLY A 374 -23.06 6.64 30.34
C GLY A 374 -23.04 8.00 29.66
N LEU A 375 -22.90 8.05 28.34
CA LEU A 375 -22.95 9.28 27.54
C LEU A 375 -24.38 9.70 27.17
N GLY A 376 -25.41 8.95 27.56
CA GLY A 376 -26.80 9.25 27.19
C GLY A 376 -27.12 9.03 25.70
N ILE A 377 -26.29 8.27 24.97
CA ILE A 377 -26.46 8.00 23.54
C ILE A 377 -27.46 6.86 23.36
N GLN A 378 -28.63 7.16 22.82
CA GLN A 378 -29.63 6.16 22.49
C GLN A 378 -29.28 5.40 21.22
N GLN A 379 -28.74 6.09 20.20
CA GLN A 379 -28.34 5.52 18.93
C GLN A 379 -27.14 6.26 18.34
N LEU A 380 -26.09 5.50 17.98
CA LEU A 380 -24.98 6.05 17.21
C LEU A 380 -25.39 6.37 15.77
N PRO A 381 -24.82 7.40 15.14
CA PRO A 381 -25.08 7.70 13.73
C PRO A 381 -24.76 6.49 12.84
N LYS A 382 -25.74 6.07 12.03
CA LYS A 382 -25.65 4.84 11.22
C LYS A 382 -24.43 4.88 10.30
N GLY A 383 -23.61 3.83 10.36
CA GLY A 383 -22.42 3.66 9.50
C GLY A 383 -21.26 4.60 9.78
N LYS A 384 -21.31 5.43 10.84
CA LYS A 384 -20.21 6.33 11.22
C LYS A 384 -19.11 5.63 12.04
N LEU A 385 -19.47 4.66 12.89
CA LEU A 385 -18.50 3.83 13.59
C LEU A 385 -18.46 2.43 12.96
N VAL A 386 -17.32 2.05 12.41
CA VAL A 386 -17.14 0.80 11.67
C VAL A 386 -16.06 -0.04 12.36
N TYR A 387 -16.33 -1.30 12.57
CA TYR A 387 -15.31 -2.27 13.00
C TYR A 387 -14.91 -3.15 11.84
N VAL A 388 -13.61 -3.25 11.59
CA VAL A 388 -13.09 -4.16 10.58
C VAL A 388 -13.04 -5.58 11.13
N ASP A 389 -13.55 -6.55 10.37
CA ASP A 389 -13.59 -7.97 10.79
C ASP A 389 -12.17 -8.46 11.12
N ARG A 390 -12.01 -9.06 12.29
CA ARG A 390 -10.75 -9.63 12.82
C ARG A 390 -10.11 -10.67 11.91
N LYS A 391 -10.88 -11.30 11.01
CA LYS A 391 -10.35 -12.20 9.96
C LYS A 391 -9.44 -11.47 8.98
N ASN A 392 -9.58 -10.16 8.85
CA ASN A 392 -8.73 -9.31 8.03
C ASN A 392 -7.43 -8.93 8.73
N ARG A 393 -6.75 -9.90 9.36
CA ARG A 393 -5.46 -9.65 9.98
C ARG A 393 -4.43 -9.27 8.92
N LEU A 394 -3.63 -8.23 9.22
CA LEU A 394 -2.70 -7.60 8.30
C LEU A 394 -1.28 -7.67 8.86
N ASN A 395 -0.31 -7.80 7.96
CA ASN A 395 1.11 -7.61 8.26
C ASN A 395 1.69 -6.60 7.27
N LEU A 396 1.86 -5.35 7.70
CA LEU A 396 2.29 -4.23 6.85
C LEU A 396 3.74 -4.33 6.34
N THR A 397 4.51 -5.32 6.80
CA THR A 397 5.81 -5.64 6.18
C THR A 397 5.63 -6.29 4.80
N LEU A 398 4.42 -6.79 4.49
CA LEU A 398 4.10 -7.45 3.23
C LEU A 398 3.32 -6.49 2.30
N LYS A 399 3.79 -6.34 1.07
CA LYS A 399 3.15 -5.47 0.06
C LYS A 399 1.66 -5.81 -0.15
N LYS A 400 1.32 -7.10 -0.26
CA LYS A 400 -0.07 -7.55 -0.43
C LYS A 400 -1.01 -7.12 0.70
N ASP A 401 -0.49 -7.04 1.94
CA ASP A 401 -1.30 -6.66 3.10
C ASP A 401 -1.46 -5.14 3.19
N ARG A 402 -0.48 -4.37 2.68
CA ARG A 402 -0.62 -2.91 2.48
C ARG A 402 -1.69 -2.58 1.43
N GLU A 403 -1.68 -3.28 0.29
CA GLU A 403 -2.72 -3.17 -0.73
C GLU A 403 -4.09 -3.57 -0.18
N LYS A 404 -4.16 -4.64 0.61
CA LYS A 404 -5.39 -5.05 1.30
C LYS A 404 -5.89 -4.00 2.27
N LEU A 405 -5.00 -3.38 3.06
CA LEU A 405 -5.37 -2.30 3.99
C LEU A 405 -5.92 -1.09 3.22
N LEU A 406 -5.24 -0.67 2.14
CA LEU A 406 -5.70 0.41 1.28
C LEU A 406 -7.14 0.17 0.78
N ASN A 407 -7.42 -1.03 0.28
CA ASN A 407 -8.75 -1.41 -0.22
C ASN A 407 -9.79 -1.42 0.89
N LEU A 408 -9.49 -1.98 2.07
CA LEU A 408 -10.40 -2.01 3.22
C LEU A 408 -10.75 -0.60 3.70
N VAL A 409 -9.76 0.31 3.78
CA VAL A 409 -10.01 1.71 4.17
C VAL A 409 -10.81 2.45 3.11
N LYS A 410 -10.53 2.22 1.82
CA LYS A 410 -11.31 2.78 0.69
C LYS A 410 -12.76 2.29 0.74
N GLU A 411 -12.98 0.99 0.93
CA GLU A 411 -14.30 0.37 1.01
C GLU A 411 -15.14 0.94 2.18
N CYS A 412 -14.53 1.03 3.37
CA CYS A 412 -15.25 1.58 4.51
C CYS A 412 -15.45 3.10 4.42
N GLY A 413 -14.70 3.82 3.60
CA GLY A 413 -14.82 5.27 3.37
C GLY A 413 -14.71 6.10 4.65
N SER A 414 -13.82 5.70 5.57
CA SER A 414 -13.64 6.36 6.87
C SER A 414 -12.62 7.49 6.78
N GLU A 415 -12.86 8.57 7.53
CA GLU A 415 -11.97 9.73 7.62
C GLU A 415 -10.87 9.56 8.67
N VAL A 416 -11.18 8.79 9.72
CA VAL A 416 -10.25 8.49 10.82
C VAL A 416 -10.13 6.97 10.99
N ILE A 417 -8.90 6.48 11.01
CA ILE A 417 -8.60 5.07 11.18
C ILE A 417 -7.95 4.86 12.54
N VAL A 418 -8.47 3.94 13.32
CA VAL A 418 -7.93 3.58 14.65
C VAL A 418 -7.30 2.20 14.58
N TYR A 419 -6.01 2.11 14.88
CA TYR A 419 -5.26 0.87 14.95
C TYR A 419 -4.99 0.48 16.42
N ASP A 420 -5.61 -0.58 16.91
CA ASP A 420 -5.46 -1.10 18.28
C ASP A 420 -5.04 -2.58 18.24
N CYS A 421 -3.75 -2.88 18.41
CA CYS A 421 -2.59 -2.01 18.58
C CYS A 421 -1.58 -2.17 17.43
N LEU A 422 -0.56 -1.30 17.41
CA LEU A 422 0.50 -1.32 16.37
C LEU A 422 1.17 -2.68 16.24
N SER A 423 1.47 -3.35 17.35
CA SER A 423 2.11 -4.67 17.37
C SER A 423 1.33 -5.78 16.65
N ASN A 424 0.06 -5.57 16.38
CA ASN A 424 -0.77 -6.52 15.62
C ASN A 424 -0.72 -6.30 14.11
N LEU A 425 -0.07 -5.22 13.64
CA LEU A 425 0.02 -4.85 12.23
C LEU A 425 1.35 -5.25 11.57
N HIS A 426 2.27 -5.88 12.31
CA HIS A 426 3.58 -6.26 11.78
C HIS A 426 4.15 -7.47 12.50
N SER A 427 5.14 -8.11 11.88
CA SER A 427 5.97 -9.17 12.47
C SER A 427 7.39 -8.71 12.80
N SER A 428 7.69 -7.42 12.63
CA SER A 428 9.01 -6.83 12.86
C SER A 428 9.37 -6.77 14.33
N LYS A 429 10.67 -6.70 14.63
CA LYS A 429 11.15 -6.42 15.99
C LYS A 429 10.90 -4.96 16.34
N GLU A 430 10.09 -4.68 17.35
CA GLU A 430 9.70 -3.32 17.75
C GLU A 430 10.90 -2.42 18.12
N ASN A 431 12.04 -2.99 18.48
CA ASN A 431 13.28 -2.24 18.79
C ASN A 431 14.14 -1.94 17.54
N ASP A 432 13.74 -2.40 16.35
CA ASP A 432 14.43 -2.12 15.10
C ASP A 432 13.84 -0.87 14.44
N ASN A 433 14.57 0.23 14.50
CA ASN A 433 14.14 1.52 13.95
C ASN A 433 13.86 1.48 12.45
N ILE A 434 14.60 0.67 11.68
CA ILE A 434 14.44 0.59 10.23
C ILE A 434 13.14 -0.13 9.89
N GLN A 435 12.94 -1.33 10.45
CA GLN A 435 11.74 -2.11 10.20
C GLN A 435 10.47 -1.40 10.68
N MET A 436 10.54 -0.72 11.83
CA MET A 436 9.40 0.05 12.33
C MET A 436 9.08 1.24 11.43
N ARG A 437 10.11 1.90 10.88
CA ARG A 437 9.90 3.00 9.94
C ARG A 437 9.15 2.55 8.70
N ASP A 438 9.48 1.41 8.10
CA ASP A 438 8.77 0.85 6.94
C ASP A 438 7.28 0.64 7.21
N VAL A 439 6.93 0.18 8.42
CA VAL A 439 5.53 0.01 8.84
C VAL A 439 4.81 1.36 8.97
N LEU A 440 5.44 2.34 9.62
CA LEU A 440 4.88 3.67 9.84
C LEU A 440 4.76 4.47 8.54
N ASP A 441 5.74 4.35 7.65
CA ASP A 441 5.72 4.97 6.32
C ASP A 441 4.57 4.40 5.46
N SER A 442 4.27 3.10 5.60
CA SER A 442 3.10 2.48 4.95
C SER A 442 1.78 3.08 5.43
N LEU A 443 1.64 3.39 6.73
CA LEU A 443 0.46 4.07 7.26
C LEU A 443 0.37 5.52 6.75
N THR A 444 1.51 6.21 6.68
CA THR A 444 1.59 7.57 6.13
C THR A 444 1.18 7.61 4.67
N GLU A 445 1.68 6.67 3.87
CA GLU A 445 1.35 6.57 2.44
C GLU A 445 -0.16 6.32 2.23
N ILE A 446 -0.75 5.39 2.97
CA ILE A 446 -2.19 5.10 2.88
C ILE A 446 -3.03 6.33 3.28
N ASN A 447 -2.64 7.02 4.37
CA ASN A 447 -3.32 8.25 4.78
C ASN A 447 -3.22 9.34 3.70
N ALA A 448 -2.06 9.49 3.06
CA ALA A 448 -1.86 10.48 2.00
C ALA A 448 -2.69 10.15 0.75
N ILE A 449 -2.72 8.89 0.31
CA ILE A 449 -3.49 8.43 -0.86
C ILE A 449 -5.00 8.64 -0.65
N LEU A 450 -5.51 8.32 0.54
CA LEU A 450 -6.95 8.35 0.83
C LEU A 450 -7.42 9.64 1.50
N GLY A 451 -6.51 10.54 1.84
CA GLY A 451 -6.84 11.75 2.61
C GLY A 451 -7.41 11.44 3.98
N THR A 452 -6.92 10.42 4.67
CA THR A 452 -7.38 9.99 5.99
C THR A 452 -6.42 10.41 7.09
N SER A 453 -6.86 10.32 8.33
CA SER A 453 -6.03 10.50 9.53
C SER A 453 -6.03 9.24 10.36
N CYS A 454 -4.99 8.97 11.15
CA CYS A 454 -4.98 7.76 11.97
C CYS A 454 -4.61 7.99 13.44
N ILE A 455 -5.16 7.11 14.29
CA ILE A 455 -4.89 6.99 15.72
C ILE A 455 -4.26 5.62 15.94
N VAL A 456 -3.06 5.60 16.47
CA VAL A 456 -2.32 4.36 16.73
C VAL A 456 -2.20 4.14 18.24
N ILE A 457 -2.69 3.01 18.70
CA ILE A 457 -2.51 2.56 20.10
C ILE A 457 -1.25 1.69 20.16
N HIS A 458 -0.43 1.91 21.21
CA HIS A 458 0.81 1.18 21.39
C HIS A 458 1.08 0.87 22.86
N HIS A 459 1.95 -0.09 23.12
CA HIS A 459 2.34 -0.50 24.47
C HIS A 459 3.65 0.16 24.92
N PHE A 460 3.77 0.41 26.23
CA PHE A 460 5.06 0.73 26.83
C PHE A 460 5.96 -0.51 26.91
N GLY A 461 7.26 -0.30 26.82
CA GLY A 461 8.27 -1.28 27.21
C GLY A 461 8.24 -1.56 28.73
N LYS A 462 8.98 -2.56 29.16
CA LYS A 462 9.17 -2.83 30.60
C LYS A 462 9.79 -1.59 31.25
N PRO A 463 9.30 -1.16 32.43
CA PRO A 463 9.86 -0.01 33.12
C PRO A 463 11.33 -0.29 33.50
N SER A 464 12.21 0.66 33.22
CA SER A 464 13.55 0.76 33.77
C SER A 464 13.60 1.93 34.75
N GLU A 465 14.26 1.76 35.88
CA GLU A 465 14.35 2.80 36.92
C GLU A 465 14.94 4.10 36.33
N GLY A 466 14.28 5.24 36.59
CA GLY A 466 14.73 6.57 36.18
C GLY A 466 14.45 6.96 34.74
N GLN A 467 13.80 6.11 33.95
CA GLN A 467 13.51 6.44 32.54
C GLN A 467 12.30 7.38 32.42
N ALA A 468 12.48 8.52 31.74
CA ALA A 468 11.37 9.45 31.46
C ALA A 468 10.28 8.79 30.59
N THR A 469 9.02 9.21 30.75
CA THR A 469 7.84 8.67 30.06
C THR A 469 8.00 8.60 28.54
N VAL A 470 8.68 9.58 27.94
CA VAL A 470 8.99 9.63 26.48
C VAL A 470 9.74 8.38 26.02
N TYR A 471 10.70 7.90 26.81
CA TYR A 471 11.54 6.74 26.46
C TYR A 471 10.93 5.39 26.85
N ARG A 472 9.75 5.39 27.49
CA ARG A 472 9.04 4.17 27.88
C ARG A 472 8.17 3.60 26.77
N THR A 473 7.91 4.36 25.71
CA THR A 473 7.20 3.83 24.54
C THR A 473 8.01 2.65 23.98
N ARG A 474 7.41 1.46 24.00
CA ARG A 474 8.09 0.22 23.59
C ARG A 474 8.55 0.32 22.15
N GLY A 475 9.85 0.02 21.90
CA GLY A 475 10.40 0.03 20.56
C GLY A 475 11.19 1.28 20.24
N ALA A 476 11.31 1.53 18.96
CA ALA A 476 12.16 2.55 18.39
C ALA A 476 11.67 3.98 18.68
N SER A 477 12.59 4.91 18.89
CA SER A 477 12.29 6.35 18.96
C SER A 477 11.52 6.83 17.72
N SER A 478 11.69 6.16 16.58
CA SER A 478 10.99 6.43 15.32
C SER A 478 9.46 6.43 15.46
N ILE A 479 8.88 5.69 16.42
CA ILE A 479 7.42 5.64 16.61
C ILE A 479 6.90 6.97 17.19
N VAL A 480 7.59 7.54 18.18
CA VAL A 480 7.23 8.84 18.76
C VAL A 480 7.56 9.98 17.78
N ASP A 481 8.69 9.87 17.08
CA ASP A 481 9.12 10.87 16.12
C ASP A 481 8.19 10.97 14.91
N TRP A 482 7.62 9.86 14.48
CA TRP A 482 6.67 9.77 13.39
C TRP A 482 5.35 10.52 13.69
N ALA A 483 4.81 10.38 14.89
CA ALA A 483 3.53 10.97 15.26
C ALA A 483 3.56 12.52 15.24
N VAL A 484 2.48 13.16 14.78
CA VAL A 484 2.25 14.61 14.93
C VAL A 484 1.99 14.93 16.40
N THR A 485 1.16 14.12 17.04
CA THR A 485 0.91 14.19 18.48
C THR A 485 1.15 12.82 19.11
N ALA A 486 1.94 12.80 20.18
CA ALA A 486 2.20 11.60 20.99
C ALA A 486 1.70 11.82 22.41
N MET A 487 0.94 10.86 22.92
CA MET A 487 0.36 10.87 24.25
C MET A 487 0.77 9.63 25.04
N ALA A 488 1.03 9.80 26.32
CA ALA A 488 1.26 8.72 27.28
C ALA A 488 0.06 8.59 28.21
N PHE A 489 -0.52 7.40 28.26
CA PHE A 489 -1.62 7.08 29.15
C PHE A 489 -1.14 6.13 30.23
N THR A 490 -1.06 6.63 31.46
CA THR A 490 -0.43 5.94 32.60
C THR A 490 -1.32 5.95 33.84
N VAL A 491 -1.07 5.03 34.75
CA VAL A 491 -1.54 5.19 36.12
C VAL A 491 -0.70 6.30 36.75
N LYS A 492 -1.32 7.23 37.45
CA LYS A 492 -0.59 8.32 38.11
C LYS A 492 0.39 7.71 39.13
N PRO A 493 1.72 7.90 38.95
CA PRO A 493 2.72 7.22 39.77
C PRO A 493 2.58 7.58 41.23
N HIS A 494 2.54 6.57 42.11
CA HIS A 494 2.57 6.69 43.57
C HIS A 494 1.43 7.51 44.19
N GLU A 495 0.33 7.73 43.48
CA GLU A 495 -0.84 8.45 43.97
C GLU A 495 -2.06 7.52 43.95
N HIS A 496 -3.22 8.01 43.69
CA HIS A 496 -4.44 7.20 43.74
C HIS A 496 -4.44 6.09 42.66
N LYS A 497 -4.66 4.82 43.01
CA LYS A 497 -4.65 3.68 42.04
C LYS A 497 -5.74 3.77 40.97
N THR A 498 -6.80 4.53 41.22
CA THR A 498 -7.92 4.70 40.28
C THR A 498 -7.68 5.78 39.27
N ILE A 499 -6.76 6.73 39.54
CA ILE A 499 -6.50 7.87 38.67
C ILE A 499 -5.57 7.46 37.54
N ARG A 500 -5.91 7.94 36.36
CA ARG A 500 -5.11 7.84 35.13
C ARG A 500 -4.61 9.23 34.73
N GLN A 501 -3.46 9.29 34.11
CA GLN A 501 -2.90 10.52 33.56
C GLN A 501 -2.72 10.36 32.07
N LEU A 502 -3.32 11.27 31.28
CA LEU A 502 -3.03 11.45 29.89
C LEU A 502 -2.05 12.62 29.75
N GLU A 503 -0.81 12.32 29.42
CA GLU A 503 0.27 13.27 29.22
C GLU A 503 0.54 13.47 27.75
N PHE A 504 0.60 14.72 27.30
CA PHE A 504 0.96 15.05 25.93
C PHE A 504 2.49 15.19 25.85
N ILE A 505 3.14 14.18 25.26
CA ILE A 505 4.60 14.14 25.12
C ILE A 505 5.06 15.07 24.01
N LYS A 506 4.25 15.18 22.94
CA LYS A 506 4.58 15.92 21.74
C LYS A 506 3.29 16.42 21.08
N VAL A 507 3.28 17.67 20.67
CA VAL A 507 2.27 18.28 19.79
C VAL A 507 3.04 19.14 18.79
N ARG A 508 3.00 18.77 17.50
CA ARG A 508 3.80 19.45 16.47
C ARG A 508 3.19 20.78 16.04
N ASP A 509 1.86 20.83 15.95
CA ASP A 509 1.13 21.98 15.38
C ASP A 509 0.38 22.81 16.44
N GLY A 510 0.80 22.72 17.69
CA GLY A 510 0.20 23.47 18.80
C GLY A 510 1.06 23.52 20.05
N ALA A 511 0.56 24.20 21.07
CA ALA A 511 1.17 24.15 22.39
C ALA A 511 0.92 22.78 23.04
N VAL A 512 1.91 22.26 23.74
CA VAL A 512 1.75 21.01 24.51
C VAL A 512 0.80 21.27 25.69
N PRO A 513 -0.38 20.62 25.73
CA PRO A 513 -1.32 20.78 26.83
C PRO A 513 -0.76 20.28 28.16
N LYS A 514 -1.31 20.77 29.24
CA LYS A 514 -1.05 20.18 30.55
C LYS A 514 -1.59 18.74 30.59
N PRO A 515 -0.97 17.85 31.37
CA PRO A 515 -1.50 16.51 31.59
C PRO A 515 -2.93 16.56 32.11
N VAL A 516 -3.80 15.68 31.61
CA VAL A 516 -5.18 15.54 32.02
C VAL A 516 -5.28 14.37 32.99
N LEU A 517 -5.84 14.61 34.17
CA LEU A 517 -6.16 13.54 35.13
C LEU A 517 -7.54 13.00 34.85
N LEU A 518 -7.65 11.66 34.86
CA LEU A 518 -8.87 10.95 34.44
C LEU A 518 -9.22 9.89 35.49
N GLU A 519 -10.49 9.87 35.90
CA GLU A 519 -11.07 8.82 36.73
C GLU A 519 -12.08 8.01 35.90
N ARG A 520 -11.97 6.69 35.98
CA ARG A 520 -12.87 5.78 35.27
C ARG A 520 -14.12 5.51 36.10
N ASP A 521 -15.29 5.77 35.56
CA ASP A 521 -16.57 5.44 36.15
C ASP A 521 -17.05 3.99 35.85
N GLU A 522 -18.22 3.63 36.36
CA GLU A 522 -18.86 2.32 36.18
C GLU A 522 -19.27 2.04 34.73
N ASN A 523 -19.49 3.08 33.93
CA ASN A 523 -19.84 3.01 32.51
C ASN A 523 -18.61 2.97 31.60
N PHE A 524 -17.40 2.86 32.17
CA PHE A 524 -16.10 2.87 31.51
C PHE A 524 -15.69 4.23 30.92
N LEU A 525 -16.40 5.31 31.24
CA LEU A 525 -16.03 6.66 30.84
C LEU A 525 -14.86 7.17 31.67
N LEU A 526 -14.06 8.01 31.04
CA LEU A 526 -12.86 8.64 31.62
C LEU A 526 -13.19 10.12 31.90
N ASN A 527 -13.68 10.38 33.07
CA ASN A 527 -14.08 11.72 33.49
C ASN A 527 -12.86 12.53 33.92
N ILE A 528 -12.77 13.80 33.50
CA ILE A 528 -11.72 14.72 33.93
C ILE A 528 -11.88 14.93 35.44
N THR A 529 -10.78 14.78 36.15
CA THR A 529 -10.69 15.04 37.58
C THR A 529 -9.50 15.96 37.87
N ASP A 530 -9.48 16.59 39.00
CA ASP A 530 -8.37 17.42 39.45
C ASP A 530 -7.85 16.94 40.83
N GLU A 531 -6.74 17.49 41.28
CA GLU A 531 -6.16 17.11 42.56
C GLU A 531 -7.00 17.59 43.74
N ASP A 532 -7.67 18.72 43.60
CA ASP A 532 -8.56 19.25 44.62
C ASP A 532 -9.78 18.32 44.79
N THR A 533 -10.24 17.66 43.71
CA THR A 533 -11.30 16.64 43.78
C THR A 533 -10.85 15.37 44.52
N LEU A 534 -9.56 14.99 44.37
CA LEU A 534 -9.01 13.80 45.02
C LEU A 534 -8.85 13.97 46.55
N CYS A 535 -8.48 15.15 46.98
CA CYS A 535 -8.40 15.54 48.37
C CYS A 535 -8.80 17.03 48.52
N PRO A 536 -10.13 17.29 48.59
CA PRO A 536 -10.59 18.67 48.75
C PRO A 536 -9.93 19.32 49.99
N PRO A 537 -9.61 20.61 49.90
CA PRO A 537 -9.03 21.32 51.07
C PRO A 537 -9.81 21.16 52.36
N GLY A 538 -11.16 21.10 52.25
CA GLY A 538 -12.03 20.75 53.38
C GLY A 538 -11.76 19.39 54.02
N ARG A 539 -11.35 18.38 53.21
CA ARG A 539 -10.99 17.05 53.73
C ARG A 539 -9.70 17.10 54.53
N VAL A 540 -8.72 17.93 54.14
CA VAL A 540 -7.49 18.16 54.94
C VAL A 540 -7.84 18.80 56.27
N LYS A 541 -8.86 19.69 56.32
CA LYS A 541 -9.37 20.28 57.54
C LYS A 541 -10.00 19.19 58.43
N GLU A 542 -10.90 18.36 57.90
CA GLU A 542 -11.51 17.26 58.66
C GLU A 542 -10.47 16.31 59.22
N ILE A 543 -9.45 15.92 58.46
CA ILE A 543 -8.34 15.06 58.91
C ILE A 543 -7.58 15.73 60.05
N LEU A 544 -7.38 17.05 59.98
CA LEU A 544 -6.73 17.79 61.09
C LEU A 544 -7.62 17.90 62.31
N GLU A 545 -8.95 18.03 62.14
CA GLU A 545 -9.92 18.00 63.22
C GLU A 545 -9.93 16.63 63.92
N ASP A 546 -9.87 15.53 63.14
CA ASP A 546 -9.76 14.15 63.68
C ASP A 546 -8.45 13.94 64.45
N LEU A 547 -7.41 14.69 64.19
CA LEU A 547 -6.15 14.73 64.93
C LEU A 547 -6.18 15.65 66.15
N GLY A 548 -7.33 16.20 66.51
CA GLY A 548 -7.52 17.09 67.63
C GLY A 548 -7.50 18.58 67.29
N GLY A 549 -7.62 18.91 66.02
CA GLY A 549 -7.72 20.28 65.51
C GLY A 549 -6.39 21.06 65.42
N SER A 550 -5.29 20.48 65.90
CA SER A 550 -3.94 21.04 65.73
C SER A 550 -2.85 19.99 65.82
N VAL A 551 -1.72 20.24 65.14
CA VAL A 551 -0.51 19.43 65.19
C VAL A 551 0.73 20.32 65.26
N ASP A 552 1.71 19.93 66.05
CA ASP A 552 2.95 20.75 66.26
C ASP A 552 3.96 20.61 65.12
N THR A 553 3.81 19.60 64.30
CA THR A 553 4.70 19.33 63.16
C THR A 553 3.93 18.87 61.96
N GLN A 554 4.50 18.98 60.75
CA GLN A 554 3.88 18.57 59.50
C GLN A 554 3.62 17.07 59.40
N ARG A 555 4.49 16.25 60.02
CA ARG A 555 4.54 14.81 59.81
C ARG A 555 3.24 14.06 60.18
N PRO A 556 2.63 14.27 61.37
CA PRO A 556 1.39 13.58 61.72
C PRO A 556 0.24 13.86 60.76
N LEU A 557 0.10 15.10 60.28
CA LEU A 557 -0.94 15.47 59.35
C LEU A 557 -0.68 14.88 57.94
N VAL A 558 0.57 14.92 57.49
CA VAL A 558 0.95 14.28 56.22
C VAL A 558 0.71 12.78 56.26
N ASP A 559 1.09 12.09 57.33
CA ASP A 559 0.88 10.66 57.49
C ASP A 559 -0.62 10.30 57.58
N ALA A 560 -1.44 11.15 58.18
CA ALA A 560 -2.90 11.01 58.20
C ALA A 560 -3.52 11.19 56.83
N ILE A 561 -3.12 12.21 56.05
CA ILE A 561 -3.55 12.41 54.68
C ILE A 561 -3.15 11.22 53.81
N ILE A 562 -1.94 10.68 53.95
CA ILE A 562 -1.48 9.50 53.22
C ILE A 562 -2.42 8.31 53.46
N ARG A 563 -2.80 8.08 54.71
CA ARG A 563 -3.68 6.95 55.10
C ARG A 563 -5.11 7.16 54.59
N ASP A 564 -5.65 8.34 54.73
CA ASP A 564 -7.03 8.66 54.39
C ASP A 564 -7.25 8.64 52.87
N VAL A 565 -6.37 9.34 52.12
CA VAL A 565 -6.49 9.52 50.66
C VAL A 565 -5.75 8.42 49.89
N ASN A 566 -4.96 7.56 50.56
CA ASN A 566 -4.12 6.53 49.96
C ASN A 566 -3.15 7.11 48.88
N CYS A 567 -2.46 8.18 49.23
CA CYS A 567 -1.57 8.91 48.34
C CYS A 567 -0.09 8.88 48.81
N THR A 568 0.83 9.44 48.01
CA THR A 568 2.24 9.56 48.41
C THR A 568 2.45 10.74 49.35
N GLY A 569 3.57 10.71 50.10
CA GLY A 569 3.97 11.83 50.94
C GLY A 569 4.20 13.14 50.18
N ARG A 570 4.54 13.08 48.88
CA ARG A 570 4.64 14.28 48.01
C ARG A 570 3.25 14.86 47.76
N SER A 571 2.30 14.04 47.40
CA SER A 571 0.91 14.46 47.16
C SER A 571 0.26 14.99 48.43
N ALA A 572 0.42 14.28 49.55
CA ALA A 572 -0.09 14.73 50.84
C ALA A 572 0.44 16.14 51.22
N ARG A 573 1.73 16.40 51.00
CA ARG A 573 2.30 17.75 51.24
C ARG A 573 1.71 18.79 50.29
N ARG A 574 1.37 18.42 49.05
CA ARG A 574 0.75 19.34 48.10
C ARG A 574 -0.69 19.65 48.49
N TYR A 575 -1.48 18.68 48.90
CA TYR A 575 -2.83 18.87 49.44
C TYR A 575 -2.81 19.77 50.69
N LEU A 576 -1.87 19.50 51.59
CA LEU A 576 -1.66 20.35 52.74
C LEU A 576 -1.32 21.79 52.35
N LYS A 577 -0.38 21.97 51.42
CA LYS A 577 0.00 23.31 50.92
C LYS A 577 -1.22 24.04 50.32
N ARG A 578 -2.03 23.33 49.53
CA ARG A 578 -3.23 23.89 48.91
C ARG A 578 -4.28 24.31 49.95
N ALA A 579 -4.47 23.49 50.99
CA ALA A 579 -5.38 23.82 52.10
C ALA A 579 -4.91 25.10 52.87
N ILE A 580 -3.60 25.30 52.99
CA ILE A 580 -3.03 26.51 53.57
C ILE A 580 -3.22 27.74 52.65
N GLU A 581 -2.92 27.58 51.36
CA GLU A 581 -3.11 28.67 50.36
C GLU A 581 -4.56 29.16 50.31
N LEU A 582 -5.51 28.27 50.43
CA LEU A 582 -6.95 28.55 50.47
C LEU A 582 -7.45 28.94 51.85
N LYS A 583 -6.57 29.08 52.83
CA LYS A 583 -6.88 29.43 54.23
C LYS A 583 -7.90 28.53 54.91
N VAL A 584 -7.99 27.26 54.52
CA VAL A 584 -8.84 26.26 55.13
C VAL A 584 -8.25 25.77 56.46
N ILE A 585 -6.91 25.75 56.51
CA ILE A 585 -6.10 25.52 57.69
C ILE A 585 -5.02 26.58 57.78
N GLN A 586 -4.48 26.81 58.96
CA GLN A 586 -3.43 27.81 59.18
C GLN A 586 -2.12 27.17 59.64
N GLU A 587 -1.00 27.74 59.18
CA GLU A 587 0.36 27.35 59.56
C GLU A 587 0.85 28.21 60.71
N ILE A 588 1.36 27.61 61.78
CA ILE A 588 1.98 28.30 62.89
C ILE A 588 3.50 28.27 62.74
N ASN A 589 4.12 29.42 62.77
CA ASN A 589 5.56 29.55 62.80
C ASN A 589 6.03 29.57 64.24
N GLN A 590 6.61 28.47 64.74
CA GLN A 590 7.02 28.33 66.13
C GLN A 590 8.38 28.98 66.49
N GLY A 591 8.94 29.76 65.54
CA GLY A 591 10.22 30.47 65.69
C GLY A 591 11.38 29.86 64.91
N GLN A 592 12.50 30.59 64.86
CA GLN A 592 13.66 30.24 64.03
C GLN A 592 14.24 28.87 64.43
N GLY A 593 14.25 27.89 63.49
CA GLY A 593 14.78 26.54 63.69
C GLY A 593 13.79 25.53 64.27
N LYS A 594 12.53 25.89 64.56
CA LYS A 594 11.49 24.97 65.03
C LYS A 594 10.62 24.49 63.86
N PRO A 595 10.07 23.27 63.88
CA PRO A 595 9.14 22.78 62.88
C PRO A 595 7.85 23.62 62.88
N LYS A 596 7.18 23.70 61.71
CA LYS A 596 5.91 24.40 61.56
C LYS A 596 4.76 23.56 62.06
N GLY A 597 3.91 24.13 62.89
CA GLY A 597 2.64 23.55 63.32
C GLY A 597 1.48 23.96 62.41
N TYR A 598 0.35 23.25 62.52
CA TYR A 598 -0.86 23.48 61.75
C TYR A 598 -2.09 23.43 62.63
N TYR A 599 -3.07 24.30 62.41
CA TYR A 599 -4.32 24.34 63.16
C TYR A 599 -5.52 24.73 62.30
N VAL A 600 -6.71 24.38 62.81
CA VAL A 600 -8.00 24.86 62.29
C VAL A 600 -8.42 26.07 63.10
N GLU A 601 -8.72 27.14 62.40
CA GLU A 601 -9.32 28.32 63.07
C GLU A 601 -10.73 27.98 63.55
N LYS A 602 -11.04 28.20 64.83
CA LYS A 602 -12.34 27.91 65.47
C LYS A 602 -13.43 28.84 64.97
#